data_78fbd5e041bcc68000b423ce316b3be1
#
_entry.id   78fbd5e041bcc68000b423ce316b3be1
#
_cell.length_a   1.000
_cell.length_b   1.000
_cell.length_c   1.000
_cell.angle_alpha   90.00
_cell.angle_beta   90.00
_cell.angle_gamma   90.00
#
_symmetry.space_group_name_H-M   'P 1'
#
loop_
_entity.id
_entity.type
_entity.pdbx_description
1 polymer ?
#
loop_
_entity_poly.entity_id
_entity_poly.type
_entity_poly.pdbx_seq_one_letter_code
_entity_poly.pdbx_strand_id
1 'polypeptide(L)'
;MIDVLIIGAGPAGLSAAIYTERAGKHAVCLEALTVGGQIVNTPEIENYPGIKKTSGFEFSMALFEQATELGAEIVYEKAARIEEKPGSDTDKSTYVVTTQSGKEFECRSVILATGAKNRHLGLAREEELLGKGISYCATCDGAFFKGKDVAVNGGGNTALEDALFLSNYCSKVYIIHRRDQFRGEPKNLEALKGKDNIEYILDSTVTELIGEDRLEKVAVKNKNTGDIKEIPVSGLFIAIGQEPDNKPFASVVELDEKGYIKANESCKTQMSGVFVAGDCRTKAVRQLTTAASDGAVAALAACEYIG
;
A
#
# COMPACT_ATOMS: atom_id res chain seq x y z
N MET A 1 28.35 6.30 12.07
CA MET A 1 27.81 5.50 10.94
C MET A 1 26.49 4.92 11.39
N ILE A 2 25.45 5.03 10.56
CA ILE A 2 24.10 4.50 10.84
C ILE A 2 24.14 2.96 10.75
N ASP A 3 23.52 2.25 11.68
CA ASP A 3 23.43 0.79 11.59
C ASP A 3 22.42 0.38 10.52
N VAL A 4 21.19 0.88 10.61
CA VAL A 4 20.11 0.57 9.65
C VAL A 4 19.47 1.85 9.16
N LEU A 5 19.57 2.12 7.86
CA LEU A 5 18.84 3.20 7.20
C LEU A 5 17.55 2.67 6.59
N ILE A 6 16.43 3.26 6.96
CA ILE A 6 15.09 2.84 6.55
C ILE A 6 14.51 3.88 5.59
N ILE A 7 14.06 3.48 4.42
CA ILE A 7 13.48 4.37 3.42
C ILE A 7 11.97 4.27 3.43
N GLY A 8 11.31 5.24 4.03
CA GLY A 8 9.88 5.34 4.26
C GLY A 8 9.51 5.15 5.73
N ALA A 9 8.77 6.10 6.31
CA ALA A 9 8.26 6.08 7.68
C ALA A 9 6.75 5.75 7.74
N GLY A 10 6.29 4.84 6.88
CA GLY A 10 5.00 4.19 7.01
C GLY A 10 5.02 3.08 8.06
N PRO A 11 3.91 2.31 8.24
CA PRO A 11 3.82 1.27 9.27
C PRO A 11 4.93 0.22 9.21
N ALA A 12 5.38 -0.15 8.01
CA ALA A 12 6.48 -1.08 7.82
C ALA A 12 7.82 -0.49 8.28
N GLY A 13 8.10 0.77 7.87
CA GLY A 13 9.36 1.45 8.25
C GLY A 13 9.42 1.77 9.73
N LEU A 14 8.34 2.27 10.33
CA LEU A 14 8.30 2.55 11.77
C LEU A 14 8.40 1.26 12.59
N SER A 15 7.73 0.18 12.17
CA SER A 15 7.92 -1.13 12.79
C SER A 15 9.38 -1.61 12.68
N ALA A 16 10.02 -1.42 11.52
CA ALA A 16 11.42 -1.75 11.36
C ALA A 16 12.33 -0.92 12.30
N ALA A 17 12.06 0.38 12.44
CA ALA A 17 12.81 1.24 13.35
C ALA A 17 12.69 0.76 14.81
N ILE A 18 11.46 0.47 15.27
CA ILE A 18 11.19 -0.06 16.61
C ILE A 18 12.02 -1.33 16.88
N TYR A 19 11.99 -2.30 15.96
CA TYR A 19 12.71 -3.56 16.15
C TYR A 19 14.23 -3.40 16.04
N THR A 20 14.71 -2.47 15.21
CA THR A 20 16.15 -2.13 15.10
C THR A 20 16.67 -1.54 16.41
N GLU A 21 15.99 -0.53 16.97
CA GLU A 21 16.38 0.10 18.24
C GLU A 21 16.29 -0.91 19.41
N ARG A 22 15.26 -1.75 19.45
CA ARG A 22 15.14 -2.82 20.46
C ARG A 22 16.23 -3.87 20.37
N ALA A 23 16.84 -4.04 19.19
CA ALA A 23 18.02 -4.90 19.02
C ALA A 23 19.35 -4.19 19.38
N GLY A 24 19.30 -2.96 19.91
CA GLY A 24 20.47 -2.18 20.29
C GLY A 24 21.26 -1.63 19.10
N LYS A 25 20.60 -1.42 17.94
CA LYS A 25 21.17 -0.87 16.72
C LYS A 25 20.50 0.47 16.41
N HIS A 26 21.27 1.42 15.89
CA HIS A 26 20.79 2.76 15.58
C HIS A 26 20.04 2.81 14.25
N ALA A 27 18.77 3.26 14.28
CA ALA A 27 17.88 3.40 13.14
C ALA A 27 17.69 4.85 12.71
N VAL A 28 17.83 5.11 11.42
CA VAL A 28 17.45 6.40 10.80
C VAL A 28 16.41 6.12 9.70
N CYS A 29 15.24 6.77 9.78
CA CYS A 29 14.22 6.69 8.76
C CYS A 29 14.24 7.94 7.88
N LEU A 30 14.32 7.77 6.56
CA LEU A 30 14.09 8.84 5.59
C LEU A 30 12.63 8.85 5.17
N GLU A 31 11.94 9.97 5.35
CA GLU A 31 10.55 10.14 4.95
C GLU A 31 10.40 11.29 3.95
N ALA A 32 9.72 11.03 2.84
CA ALA A 32 9.59 11.99 1.76
C ALA A 32 8.48 13.03 1.96
N LEU A 33 7.42 12.67 2.70
CA LEU A 33 6.19 13.48 2.82
C LEU A 33 5.72 13.59 4.28
N THR A 34 5.07 12.54 4.77
CA THR A 34 4.40 12.52 6.08
C THR A 34 4.62 11.16 6.75
N VAL A 35 5.01 11.20 8.01
CA VAL A 35 5.12 10.01 8.85
C VAL A 35 3.78 9.28 8.93
N GLY A 36 3.82 7.96 8.87
CA GLY A 36 2.65 7.09 8.85
C GLY A 36 2.23 6.63 7.44
N GLY A 37 2.72 7.29 6.37
CA GLY A 37 2.41 6.90 5.00
C GLY A 37 0.91 6.98 4.67
N GLN A 38 0.41 6.10 3.82
CA GLN A 38 -0.97 6.16 3.33
C GLN A 38 -2.04 5.95 4.40
N ILE A 39 -1.73 5.21 5.47
CA ILE A 39 -2.72 4.89 6.51
C ILE A 39 -3.21 6.14 7.27
N VAL A 40 -2.43 7.22 7.30
CA VAL A 40 -2.78 8.48 8.00
C VAL A 40 -4.15 9.02 7.57
N ASN A 41 -4.50 8.84 6.29
CA ASN A 41 -5.77 9.34 5.73
C ASN A 41 -6.96 8.39 5.97
N THR A 42 -6.74 7.24 6.60
CA THR A 42 -7.81 6.29 6.92
C THR A 42 -8.56 6.77 8.15
N PRO A 43 -9.87 7.11 8.03
CA PRO A 43 -10.60 7.68 9.15
C PRO A 43 -10.81 6.67 10.28
N GLU A 44 -10.94 5.40 9.96
CA GLU A 44 -11.25 4.35 10.92
C GLU A 44 -10.57 3.02 10.55
N ILE A 45 -9.90 2.39 11.54
CA ILE A 45 -9.25 1.08 11.45
C ILE A 45 -9.87 0.18 12.51
N GLU A 46 -10.50 -0.92 12.07
CA GLU A 46 -11.12 -1.93 12.95
C GLU A 46 -10.56 -3.35 12.70
N ASN A 47 -9.62 -3.50 11.77
CA ASN A 47 -9.08 -4.78 11.35
C ASN A 47 -7.62 -5.03 11.78
N TYR A 48 -7.11 -4.24 12.72
CA TYR A 48 -5.78 -4.48 13.30
C TYR A 48 -5.92 -5.30 14.59
N PRO A 49 -5.37 -6.54 14.66
CA PRO A 49 -5.50 -7.40 15.83
C PRO A 49 -4.97 -6.73 17.10
N GLY A 50 -5.77 -6.77 18.17
CA GLY A 50 -5.42 -6.16 19.46
C GLY A 50 -5.88 -4.70 19.60
N ILE A 51 -6.29 -4.03 18.52
CA ILE A 51 -6.87 -2.67 18.56
C ILE A 51 -8.30 -2.76 18.02
N LYS A 52 -9.28 -2.51 18.91
CA LYS A 52 -10.70 -2.63 18.53
C LYS A 52 -11.10 -1.57 17.49
N LYS A 53 -10.61 -0.34 17.68
CA LYS A 53 -10.91 0.81 16.83
C LYS A 53 -9.88 1.92 17.06
N THR A 54 -9.39 2.50 15.99
CA THR A 54 -8.51 3.68 15.99
C THR A 54 -8.62 4.40 14.65
N SER A 55 -8.09 5.61 14.54
CA SER A 55 -7.86 6.25 13.25
C SER A 55 -6.48 5.92 12.69
N GLY A 56 -6.29 6.09 11.39
CA GLY A 56 -4.97 5.94 10.77
C GLY A 56 -3.96 6.94 11.30
N PHE A 57 -4.41 8.15 11.61
CA PHE A 57 -3.57 9.19 12.22
C PHE A 57 -3.10 8.76 13.62
N GLU A 58 -4.02 8.39 14.53
CA GLU A 58 -3.67 7.93 15.89
C GLU A 58 -2.75 6.72 15.86
N PHE A 59 -3.03 5.74 15.00
CA PHE A 59 -2.19 4.56 14.83
C PHE A 59 -0.77 4.93 14.37
N SER A 60 -0.66 5.84 13.40
CA SER A 60 0.62 6.31 12.87
C SER A 60 1.42 7.08 13.91
N MET A 61 0.75 7.93 14.66
CA MET A 61 1.41 8.70 15.73
C MET A 61 1.90 7.81 16.87
N ALA A 62 1.12 6.80 17.25
CA ALA A 62 1.55 5.83 18.26
C ALA A 62 2.81 5.05 17.83
N LEU A 63 2.90 4.64 16.56
CA LEU A 63 4.11 4.01 16.02
C LEU A 63 5.31 4.98 15.98
N PHE A 64 5.07 6.23 15.58
CA PHE A 64 6.10 7.26 15.52
C PHE A 64 6.66 7.55 16.92
N GLU A 65 5.79 7.79 17.89
CA GLU A 65 6.18 8.03 19.29
C GLU A 65 6.97 6.85 19.84
N GLN A 66 6.49 5.62 19.64
CA GLN A 66 7.19 4.41 20.07
C GLN A 66 8.59 4.28 19.45
N ALA A 67 8.74 4.57 18.15
CA ALA A 67 10.02 4.48 17.45
C ALA A 67 11.00 5.54 17.98
N THR A 68 10.54 6.78 18.12
CA THR A 68 11.40 7.92 18.55
C THR A 68 11.75 7.86 20.04
N GLU A 69 10.87 7.37 20.89
CA GLU A 69 11.16 7.13 22.31
C GLU A 69 12.25 6.05 22.50
N LEU A 70 12.36 5.11 21.57
CA LEU A 70 13.42 4.10 21.56
C LEU A 70 14.76 4.61 21.00
N GLY A 71 14.77 5.80 20.37
CA GLY A 71 15.97 6.42 19.84
C GLY A 71 16.04 6.55 18.32
N ALA A 72 15.04 6.06 17.57
CA ALA A 72 15.04 6.16 16.12
C ALA A 72 14.94 7.62 15.65
N GLU A 73 15.76 7.98 14.67
CA GLU A 73 15.74 9.30 14.07
C GLU A 73 14.87 9.32 12.82
N ILE A 74 14.01 10.35 12.70
CA ILE A 74 13.22 10.57 11.47
C ILE A 74 13.76 11.81 10.76
N VAL A 75 14.19 11.63 9.52
CA VAL A 75 14.74 12.69 8.67
C VAL A 75 13.82 12.91 7.47
N TYR A 76 13.33 14.13 7.31
CA TYR A 76 12.46 14.49 6.19
C TYR A 76 13.29 14.76 4.93
N GLU A 77 13.59 13.68 4.23
CA GLU A 77 14.34 13.68 2.98
C GLU A 77 13.84 12.55 2.07
N LYS A 78 13.77 12.82 0.78
CA LYS A 78 13.40 11.80 -0.21
C LYS A 78 14.65 11.10 -0.72
N ALA A 79 14.80 9.81 -0.46
CA ALA A 79 15.86 8.99 -1.02
C ALA A 79 15.74 8.93 -2.56
N ALA A 80 16.87 9.07 -3.24
CA ALA A 80 16.95 9.09 -4.70
C ALA A 80 17.80 7.94 -5.26
N ARG A 81 18.81 7.49 -4.52
CA ARG A 81 19.77 6.49 -4.99
C ARG A 81 20.39 5.76 -3.80
N ILE A 82 20.73 4.50 -4.03
CA ILE A 82 21.53 3.68 -3.13
C ILE A 82 22.75 3.18 -3.90
N GLU A 83 23.92 3.29 -3.28
CA GLU A 83 25.18 2.77 -3.82
C GLU A 83 25.83 1.87 -2.77
N GLU A 84 26.27 0.69 -3.20
CA GLU A 84 27.06 -0.20 -2.38
C GLU A 84 28.52 0.29 -2.37
N LYS A 85 29.13 0.34 -1.18
CA LYS A 85 30.56 0.43 -0.99
C LYS A 85 31.07 -0.96 -0.60
N PRO A 86 31.70 -1.69 -1.50
CA PRO A 86 32.20 -3.03 -1.20
C PRO A 86 33.10 -3.04 0.03
N GLY A 87 32.88 -4.00 0.91
CA GLY A 87 33.77 -4.26 2.02
C GLY A 87 35.06 -4.95 1.58
N SER A 88 35.97 -5.18 2.52
CA SER A 88 37.15 -5.99 2.32
C SER A 88 36.83 -7.48 2.52
N ASP A 89 37.81 -8.37 2.39
CA ASP A 89 37.66 -9.81 2.67
C ASP A 89 37.19 -10.09 4.10
N THR A 90 37.38 -9.15 5.03
CA THR A 90 37.01 -9.26 6.45
C THR A 90 35.82 -8.40 6.83
N ASP A 91 35.46 -7.41 6.04
CA ASP A 91 34.44 -6.42 6.36
C ASP A 91 33.26 -6.55 5.41
N LYS A 92 32.05 -6.43 5.95
CA LYS A 92 30.82 -6.39 5.15
C LYS A 92 30.74 -5.07 4.35
N SER A 93 30.05 -5.10 3.22
CA SER A 93 29.71 -3.90 2.47
C SER A 93 28.97 -2.88 3.34
N THR A 94 29.16 -1.61 3.05
CA THR A 94 28.36 -0.49 3.54
C THR A 94 27.60 0.15 2.37
N TYR A 95 26.66 1.02 2.67
CA TYR A 95 25.80 1.64 1.67
C TYR A 95 25.79 3.15 1.84
N VAL A 96 25.72 3.87 0.72
CA VAL A 96 25.47 5.31 0.71
C VAL A 96 24.12 5.55 0.07
N VAL A 97 23.22 6.18 0.82
CA VAL A 97 21.94 6.63 0.32
C VAL A 97 22.00 8.12 0.05
N THR A 98 21.83 8.51 -1.20
CA THR A 98 21.77 9.91 -1.61
C THR A 98 20.32 10.34 -1.73
N THR A 99 19.96 11.50 -1.17
CA THR A 99 18.63 12.09 -1.25
C THR A 99 18.46 12.99 -2.47
N GLN A 100 17.23 13.41 -2.76
CA GLN A 100 16.96 14.38 -3.83
C GLN A 100 17.60 15.76 -3.58
N SER A 101 17.82 16.13 -2.31
CA SER A 101 18.52 17.36 -1.94
C SER A 101 20.05 17.27 -2.09
N GLY A 102 20.57 16.06 -2.37
CA GLY A 102 22.02 15.80 -2.48
C GLY A 102 22.70 15.45 -1.17
N LYS A 103 21.95 15.29 -0.05
CA LYS A 103 22.55 14.79 1.20
C LYS A 103 22.86 13.30 1.07
N GLU A 104 23.94 12.88 1.72
CA GLU A 104 24.38 11.50 1.75
C GLU A 104 24.33 10.93 3.17
N PHE A 105 23.88 9.70 3.28
CA PHE A 105 23.79 8.94 4.52
C PHE A 105 24.54 7.63 4.35
N GLU A 106 25.59 7.44 5.13
CA GLU A 106 26.36 6.19 5.14
C GLU A 106 25.83 5.24 6.23
N CYS A 107 25.53 4.01 5.85
CA CYS A 107 24.93 3.01 6.73
C CYS A 107 25.47 1.60 6.46
N ARG A 108 25.27 0.70 7.44
CA ARG A 108 25.69 -0.70 7.36
C ARG A 108 24.64 -1.58 6.65
N SER A 109 23.38 -1.17 6.70
CA SER A 109 22.27 -1.88 6.06
C SER A 109 21.16 -0.93 5.67
N VAL A 110 20.36 -1.31 4.66
CA VAL A 110 19.23 -0.53 4.15
C VAL A 110 17.95 -1.37 4.20
N ILE A 111 16.84 -0.77 4.66
CA ILE A 111 15.50 -1.34 4.55
C ILE A 111 14.64 -0.45 3.65
N LEU A 112 14.17 -1.00 2.53
CA LEU A 112 13.24 -0.33 1.63
C LEU A 112 11.80 -0.54 2.13
N ALA A 113 11.14 0.51 2.59
CA ALA A 113 9.78 0.51 3.11
C ALA A 113 8.90 1.58 2.41
N THR A 114 9.11 1.77 1.11
CA THR A 114 8.55 2.85 0.28
C THR A 114 7.04 2.75 0.06
N GLY A 115 6.43 1.61 0.40
CA GLY A 115 5.00 1.38 0.22
C GLY A 115 4.60 1.27 -1.26
N ALA A 116 3.28 1.41 -1.51
CA ALA A 116 2.71 1.46 -2.85
C ALA A 116 1.55 2.45 -2.87
N LYS A 117 1.41 3.24 -3.93
CA LYS A 117 0.34 4.21 -4.09
C LYS A 117 -0.82 3.61 -4.87
N ASN A 118 -2.04 3.89 -4.47
CA ASN A 118 -3.21 3.52 -5.26
C ASN A 118 -3.24 4.32 -6.56
N ARG A 119 -3.62 3.67 -7.65
CA ARG A 119 -3.90 4.37 -8.90
C ARG A 119 -5.24 5.08 -8.79
N HIS A 120 -5.25 6.35 -9.12
CA HIS A 120 -6.44 7.18 -9.15
C HIS A 120 -7.19 7.05 -10.48
N LEU A 121 -8.50 7.31 -10.46
CA LEU A 121 -9.29 7.49 -11.68
C LEU A 121 -8.94 8.82 -12.36
N GLY A 122 -8.47 9.79 -11.58
CA GLY A 122 -8.18 11.15 -12.03
C GLY A 122 -9.43 11.98 -12.24
N LEU A 123 -10.52 11.65 -11.55
CA LEU A 123 -11.77 12.37 -11.62
C LEU A 123 -11.82 13.52 -10.60
N ALA A 124 -12.57 14.57 -10.95
CA ALA A 124 -12.86 15.63 -10.01
C ALA A 124 -13.50 15.06 -8.73
N ARG A 125 -13.13 15.61 -7.57
CA ARG A 125 -13.63 15.26 -6.25
C ARG A 125 -13.22 13.86 -5.74
N GLU A 126 -12.39 13.10 -6.45
CA GLU A 126 -11.96 11.76 -6.02
C GLU A 126 -11.29 11.80 -4.63
N GLU A 127 -10.37 12.75 -4.42
CA GLU A 127 -9.69 12.94 -3.12
C GLU A 127 -10.62 13.48 -2.03
N GLU A 128 -11.53 14.41 -2.38
CA GLU A 128 -12.51 14.99 -1.45
C GLU A 128 -13.48 13.93 -0.89
N LEU A 129 -13.88 12.98 -1.73
CA LEU A 129 -14.82 11.92 -1.40
C LEU A 129 -14.15 10.66 -0.80
N LEU A 130 -12.82 10.66 -0.65
CA LEU A 130 -12.11 9.57 0.01
C LEU A 130 -12.58 9.43 1.47
N GLY A 131 -13.00 8.21 1.85
CA GLY A 131 -13.64 7.95 3.14
C GLY A 131 -15.09 8.46 3.27
N LYS A 132 -15.60 9.16 2.24
CA LYS A 132 -16.99 9.65 2.17
C LYS A 132 -17.78 8.97 1.03
N GLY A 133 -17.42 7.74 0.72
CA GLY A 133 -18.00 6.93 -0.34
C GLY A 133 -16.99 6.41 -1.35
N ILE A 134 -15.78 6.96 -1.41
CA ILE A 134 -14.68 6.38 -2.20
C ILE A 134 -13.74 5.63 -1.29
N SER A 135 -13.36 4.42 -1.71
CA SER A 135 -12.38 3.57 -1.04
C SER A 135 -11.46 2.86 -2.05
N TYR A 136 -10.27 2.51 -1.60
CA TYR A 136 -9.31 1.69 -2.33
C TYR A 136 -9.11 0.29 -1.69
N CYS A 137 -9.91 -0.03 -0.65
CA CYS A 137 -9.74 -1.27 0.12
C CYS A 137 -11.09 -1.82 0.59
N ALA A 138 -11.61 -2.83 -0.09
CA ALA A 138 -12.88 -3.44 0.28
C ALA A 138 -12.82 -4.14 1.64
N THR A 139 -11.71 -4.80 1.97
CA THR A 139 -11.52 -5.48 3.25
C THR A 139 -11.36 -4.53 4.43
N CYS A 140 -10.99 -3.26 4.18
CA CYS A 140 -10.90 -2.22 5.19
C CYS A 140 -12.27 -1.60 5.47
N ASP A 141 -12.95 -1.16 4.41
CA ASP A 141 -14.08 -0.25 4.48
C ASP A 141 -15.44 -0.92 4.16
N GLY A 142 -15.43 -2.15 3.64
CA GLY A 142 -16.64 -2.82 3.15
C GLY A 142 -17.74 -2.96 4.22
N ALA A 143 -17.36 -3.13 5.48
CA ALA A 143 -18.32 -3.24 6.59
C ALA A 143 -19.20 -1.98 6.76
N PHE A 144 -18.68 -0.77 6.43
CA PHE A 144 -19.45 0.49 6.52
C PHE A 144 -20.56 0.60 5.46
N PHE A 145 -20.51 -0.26 4.45
CA PHE A 145 -21.49 -0.32 3.35
C PHE A 145 -22.47 -1.47 3.48
N LYS A 146 -22.58 -2.08 4.67
CA LYS A 146 -23.54 -3.16 4.91
C LYS A 146 -24.97 -2.73 4.56
N GLY A 147 -25.63 -3.50 3.71
CA GLY A 147 -27.01 -3.27 3.27
C GLY A 147 -27.16 -2.10 2.29
N LYS A 148 -26.07 -1.56 1.73
CA LYS A 148 -26.07 -0.48 0.73
C LYS A 148 -25.66 -1.00 -0.64
N ASP A 149 -25.97 -0.25 -1.67
CA ASP A 149 -25.49 -0.50 -3.03
C ASP A 149 -24.11 0.14 -3.22
N VAL A 150 -23.19 -0.62 -3.81
CA VAL A 150 -21.81 -0.17 -4.05
C VAL A 150 -21.36 -0.52 -5.46
N ALA A 151 -20.31 0.15 -5.93
CA ALA A 151 -19.63 -0.19 -7.17
C ALA A 151 -18.16 -0.56 -6.91
N VAL A 152 -17.64 -1.50 -7.72
CA VAL A 152 -16.22 -1.82 -7.81
C VAL A 152 -15.74 -1.47 -9.20
N ASN A 153 -14.77 -0.57 -9.30
CA ASN A 153 -14.18 -0.19 -10.58
C ASN A 153 -12.86 -0.92 -10.80
N GLY A 154 -12.86 -1.88 -11.70
CA GLY A 154 -11.69 -2.69 -12.01
C GLY A 154 -12.04 -3.96 -12.78
N GLY A 155 -11.02 -4.80 -13.04
CA GLY A 155 -11.24 -6.05 -13.77
C GLY A 155 -10.08 -7.03 -13.67
N GLY A 156 -9.18 -6.83 -12.70
CA GLY A 156 -8.14 -7.75 -12.27
C GLY A 156 -8.57 -8.58 -11.06
N ASN A 157 -7.68 -9.40 -10.53
CA ASN A 157 -7.95 -10.23 -9.34
C ASN A 157 -8.49 -9.41 -8.17
N THR A 158 -7.82 -8.32 -7.80
CA THR A 158 -8.26 -7.45 -6.70
C THR A 158 -9.71 -6.99 -6.87
N ALA A 159 -10.12 -6.54 -8.06
CA ALA A 159 -11.50 -6.10 -8.29
C ALA A 159 -12.53 -7.22 -8.12
N LEU A 160 -12.20 -8.44 -8.57
CA LEU A 160 -13.09 -9.59 -8.44
C LEU A 160 -13.16 -10.08 -6.98
N GLU A 161 -12.03 -10.09 -6.28
CA GLU A 161 -11.94 -10.44 -4.86
C GLU A 161 -12.68 -9.42 -3.98
N ASP A 162 -12.51 -8.13 -4.26
CA ASP A 162 -13.24 -7.04 -3.61
C ASP A 162 -14.76 -7.17 -3.84
N ALA A 163 -15.18 -7.46 -5.06
CA ALA A 163 -16.58 -7.66 -5.37
C ALA A 163 -17.18 -8.89 -4.66
N LEU A 164 -16.43 -10.01 -4.60
CA LEU A 164 -16.81 -11.19 -3.82
C LEU A 164 -16.96 -10.88 -2.34
N PHE A 165 -15.99 -10.16 -1.79
CA PHE A 165 -16.02 -9.75 -0.38
C PHE A 165 -17.25 -8.87 -0.09
N LEU A 166 -17.45 -7.82 -0.88
CA LEU A 166 -18.56 -6.87 -0.73
C LEU A 166 -19.93 -7.53 -0.94
N SER A 167 -20.03 -8.54 -1.81
CA SER A 167 -21.29 -9.27 -2.05
C SER A 167 -21.85 -9.96 -0.80
N ASN A 168 -21.03 -10.19 0.23
CA ASN A 168 -21.50 -10.79 1.48
C ASN A 168 -22.13 -9.78 2.45
N TYR A 169 -21.95 -8.48 2.21
CA TYR A 169 -22.37 -7.40 3.10
C TYR A 169 -23.36 -6.44 2.43
N CYS A 170 -23.13 -6.11 1.16
CA CYS A 170 -23.86 -5.10 0.42
C CYS A 170 -25.15 -5.63 -0.19
N SER A 171 -26.15 -4.77 -0.38
CA SER A 171 -27.41 -5.13 -1.05
C SER A 171 -27.16 -5.42 -2.52
N LYS A 172 -26.34 -4.62 -3.18
CA LYS A 172 -25.97 -4.80 -4.58
C LYS A 172 -24.53 -4.35 -4.83
N VAL A 173 -23.82 -5.06 -5.70
CA VAL A 173 -22.45 -4.73 -6.11
C VAL A 173 -22.39 -4.63 -7.63
N TYR A 174 -22.12 -3.43 -8.14
CA TYR A 174 -21.89 -3.18 -9.55
C TYR A 174 -20.40 -3.33 -9.86
N ILE A 175 -20.03 -4.21 -10.80
CA ILE A 175 -18.64 -4.34 -11.25
C ILE A 175 -18.49 -3.58 -12.58
N ILE A 176 -17.83 -2.42 -12.52
CA ILE A 176 -17.61 -1.54 -13.67
C ILE A 176 -16.25 -1.86 -14.28
N HIS A 177 -16.23 -2.33 -15.54
CA HIS A 177 -14.98 -2.67 -16.21
C HIS A 177 -14.93 -2.10 -17.63
N ARG A 178 -13.76 -1.52 -17.99
CA ARG A 178 -13.53 -0.86 -19.29
C ARG A 178 -13.43 -1.78 -20.50
N ARG A 179 -13.45 -3.10 -20.30
CA ARG A 179 -13.37 -4.14 -21.35
C ARG A 179 -14.56 -5.06 -21.25
N ASP A 180 -14.77 -5.86 -22.31
CA ASP A 180 -15.75 -6.92 -22.39
C ASP A 180 -15.38 -8.18 -21.59
N GLN A 181 -14.08 -8.33 -21.23
CA GLN A 181 -13.57 -9.48 -20.50
C GLN A 181 -12.71 -9.04 -19.31
N PHE A 182 -12.87 -9.75 -18.20
CA PHE A 182 -12.05 -9.61 -17.02
C PHE A 182 -10.67 -10.26 -17.22
N ARG A 183 -9.66 -9.74 -16.54
CA ARG A 183 -8.30 -10.31 -16.52
C ARG A 183 -7.98 -11.05 -15.23
N GLY A 184 -8.93 -11.10 -14.31
CA GLY A 184 -8.81 -11.84 -13.07
C GLY A 184 -8.96 -13.35 -13.30
N GLU A 185 -8.62 -14.13 -12.29
CA GLU A 185 -8.63 -15.59 -12.35
C GLU A 185 -10.04 -16.15 -12.58
N PRO A 186 -10.18 -17.20 -13.41
CA PRO A 186 -11.48 -17.82 -13.69
C PRO A 186 -12.25 -18.27 -12.44
N LYS A 187 -11.54 -18.73 -11.39
CA LYS A 187 -12.17 -19.16 -10.13
C LYS A 187 -12.97 -18.04 -9.46
N ASN A 188 -12.46 -16.79 -9.48
CA ASN A 188 -13.13 -15.64 -8.89
C ASN A 188 -14.36 -15.26 -9.71
N LEU A 189 -14.29 -15.34 -11.03
CA LEU A 189 -15.45 -15.12 -11.92
C LEU A 189 -16.53 -16.16 -11.70
N GLU A 190 -16.17 -17.43 -11.54
CA GLU A 190 -17.12 -18.50 -11.29
C GLU A 190 -17.83 -18.31 -9.94
N ALA A 191 -17.10 -17.92 -8.90
CA ALA A 191 -17.67 -17.61 -7.60
C ALA A 191 -18.65 -16.41 -7.65
N LEU A 192 -18.36 -15.40 -8.47
CA LEU A 192 -19.24 -14.23 -8.66
C LEU A 192 -20.54 -14.58 -9.41
N LYS A 193 -20.50 -15.52 -10.37
CA LYS A 193 -21.71 -15.97 -11.09
C LYS A 193 -22.77 -16.60 -10.18
N GLY A 194 -22.37 -17.16 -9.04
CA GLY A 194 -23.25 -17.71 -8.04
C GLY A 194 -23.89 -16.70 -7.08
N LYS A 195 -23.69 -15.39 -7.32
CA LYS A 195 -24.20 -14.32 -6.46
C LYS A 195 -25.32 -13.54 -7.14
N ASP A 196 -26.48 -13.50 -6.52
CA ASP A 196 -27.68 -12.85 -7.06
C ASP A 196 -27.62 -11.31 -7.00
N ASN A 197 -26.71 -10.76 -6.18
CA ASN A 197 -26.57 -9.31 -5.97
C ASN A 197 -25.42 -8.67 -6.75
N ILE A 198 -24.85 -9.37 -7.75
CA ILE A 198 -23.80 -8.83 -8.63
C ILE A 198 -24.39 -8.36 -9.97
N GLU A 199 -24.03 -7.16 -10.40
CA GLU A 199 -24.33 -6.66 -11.74
C GLU A 199 -23.03 -6.26 -12.46
N TYR A 200 -22.84 -6.78 -13.67
CA TYR A 200 -21.67 -6.49 -14.49
C TYR A 200 -21.96 -5.34 -15.45
N ILE A 201 -21.12 -4.31 -15.42
CA ILE A 201 -21.16 -3.16 -16.32
C ILE A 201 -19.86 -3.14 -17.11
N LEU A 202 -19.87 -3.89 -18.20
CA LEU A 202 -18.72 -4.06 -19.07
C LEU A 202 -18.60 -2.95 -20.11
N ASP A 203 -17.46 -2.87 -20.78
CA ASP A 203 -17.16 -1.86 -21.78
C ASP A 203 -17.40 -0.42 -21.31
N SER A 204 -17.24 -0.18 -20.03
CA SER A 204 -17.69 1.02 -19.37
C SER A 204 -16.65 1.58 -18.42
N THR A 205 -16.63 2.91 -18.28
CA THR A 205 -15.74 3.63 -17.37
C THR A 205 -16.54 4.62 -16.53
N VAL A 206 -16.14 4.77 -15.28
CA VAL A 206 -16.66 5.86 -14.43
C VAL A 206 -16.11 7.18 -14.98
N THR A 207 -16.98 8.14 -15.18
CA THR A 207 -16.64 9.48 -15.75
C THR A 207 -16.93 10.63 -14.81
N GLU A 208 -17.80 10.43 -13.80
CA GLU A 208 -18.15 11.45 -12.83
C GLU A 208 -18.54 10.85 -11.49
N LEU A 209 -18.22 11.56 -10.42
CA LEU A 209 -18.55 11.27 -9.02
C LEU A 209 -19.57 12.30 -8.56
N ILE A 210 -20.78 11.85 -8.22
CA ILE A 210 -21.93 12.69 -7.94
C ILE A 210 -22.36 12.56 -6.48
N GLY A 211 -22.61 13.70 -5.83
CA GLY A 211 -23.06 13.82 -4.44
C GLY A 211 -22.59 15.14 -3.84
N GLU A 212 -23.14 15.58 -2.72
CA GLU A 212 -22.69 16.81 -2.03
C GLU A 212 -21.58 16.49 -1.02
N ASP A 213 -21.95 16.01 0.17
CA ASP A 213 -21.02 15.71 1.26
C ASP A 213 -20.41 14.30 1.15
N ARG A 214 -21.04 13.41 0.41
CA ARG A 214 -20.66 12.01 0.19
C ARG A 214 -21.02 11.57 -1.21
N LEU A 215 -20.49 10.42 -1.62
CA LEU A 215 -20.88 9.81 -2.88
C LEU A 215 -22.33 9.32 -2.81
N GLU A 216 -23.12 9.68 -3.81
CA GLU A 216 -24.52 9.28 -3.98
C GLU A 216 -24.75 8.51 -5.28
N LYS A 217 -23.99 8.83 -6.31
CA LYS A 217 -24.09 8.19 -7.63
C LYS A 217 -22.73 8.26 -8.34
N VAL A 218 -22.57 7.40 -9.33
CA VAL A 218 -21.50 7.48 -10.32
C VAL A 218 -22.09 7.56 -11.72
N ALA A 219 -21.55 8.45 -12.57
CA ALA A 219 -21.84 8.42 -13.99
C ALA A 219 -20.89 7.44 -14.68
N VAL A 220 -21.46 6.55 -15.48
CA VAL A 220 -20.71 5.49 -16.17
C VAL A 220 -20.98 5.60 -17.66
N LYS A 221 -19.90 5.76 -18.45
CA LYS A 221 -19.96 5.87 -19.90
C LYS A 221 -19.59 4.55 -20.56
N ASN A 222 -20.51 4.04 -21.40
CA ASN A 222 -20.19 2.90 -22.26
C ASN A 222 -19.33 3.37 -23.46
N LYS A 223 -18.18 2.69 -23.65
CA LYS A 223 -17.22 3.11 -24.70
C LYS A 223 -17.69 2.80 -26.12
N ASN A 224 -18.58 1.81 -26.30
CA ASN A 224 -19.03 1.35 -27.62
C ASN A 224 -20.21 2.18 -28.12
N THR A 225 -21.18 2.51 -27.25
CA THR A 225 -22.38 3.28 -27.60
C THR A 225 -22.23 4.77 -27.33
N GLY A 226 -21.34 5.13 -26.40
CA GLY A 226 -21.20 6.51 -25.91
C GLY A 226 -22.24 6.90 -24.86
N ASP A 227 -23.20 6.02 -24.55
CA ASP A 227 -24.25 6.28 -23.58
C ASP A 227 -23.70 6.48 -22.18
N ILE A 228 -24.27 7.43 -21.45
CA ILE A 228 -23.95 7.69 -20.04
C ILE A 228 -25.16 7.29 -19.19
N LYS A 229 -24.89 6.46 -18.19
CA LYS A 229 -25.86 6.02 -17.19
C LYS A 229 -25.43 6.46 -15.80
N GLU A 230 -26.29 7.10 -15.04
CA GLU A 230 -26.07 7.31 -13.60
C GLU A 230 -26.50 6.06 -12.82
N ILE A 231 -25.64 5.65 -11.91
CA ILE A 231 -25.86 4.48 -11.04
C ILE A 231 -25.85 4.97 -9.60
N PRO A 232 -26.97 4.88 -8.88
CA PRO A 232 -27.03 5.19 -7.47
C PRO A 232 -26.18 4.20 -6.67
N VAL A 233 -25.16 4.70 -5.96
CA VAL A 233 -24.31 3.90 -5.08
C VAL A 233 -23.86 4.74 -3.89
N SER A 234 -23.77 4.11 -2.72
CA SER A 234 -23.23 4.74 -1.52
C SER A 234 -21.71 4.62 -1.42
N GLY A 235 -21.12 3.73 -2.23
CA GLY A 235 -19.67 3.50 -2.23
C GLY A 235 -19.14 3.12 -3.61
N LEU A 236 -17.93 3.61 -3.92
CA LEU A 236 -17.15 3.21 -5.08
C LEU A 236 -15.78 2.70 -4.60
N PHE A 237 -15.51 1.44 -4.84
CA PHE A 237 -14.22 0.81 -4.56
C PHE A 237 -13.35 0.82 -5.82
N ILE A 238 -12.23 1.54 -5.76
CA ILE A 238 -11.34 1.73 -6.92
C ILE A 238 -10.25 0.65 -6.88
N ALA A 239 -10.42 -0.39 -7.70
CA ALA A 239 -9.55 -1.57 -7.77
C ALA A 239 -8.81 -1.66 -9.13
N ILE A 240 -8.17 -0.56 -9.55
CA ILE A 240 -7.42 -0.48 -10.82
C ILE A 240 -5.91 -0.71 -10.66
N GLY A 241 -5.50 -1.12 -9.46
CA GLY A 241 -4.14 -1.48 -9.09
C GLY A 241 -3.42 -0.43 -8.28
N GLN A 242 -2.24 -0.83 -7.81
CA GLN A 242 -1.31 0.01 -7.06
C GLN A 242 -0.02 0.19 -7.86
N GLU A 243 0.76 1.18 -7.50
CA GLU A 243 2.06 1.48 -8.12
C GLU A 243 3.10 1.75 -7.03
N PRO A 244 4.12 0.88 -6.90
CA PRO A 244 5.21 1.11 -5.98
C PRO A 244 6.22 2.10 -6.56
N ASP A 245 6.83 2.95 -5.71
CA ASP A 245 7.85 3.93 -6.12
C ASP A 245 9.27 3.37 -5.94
N ASN A 246 9.55 2.22 -6.57
CA ASN A 246 10.81 1.49 -6.41
C ASN A 246 11.83 1.71 -7.54
N LYS A 247 11.45 2.37 -8.64
CA LYS A 247 12.33 2.60 -9.81
C LYS A 247 13.68 3.21 -9.46
N PRO A 248 13.77 4.18 -8.52
CA PRO A 248 15.06 4.75 -8.12
C PRO A 248 16.06 3.73 -7.55
N PHE A 249 15.58 2.60 -7.07
CA PHE A 249 16.38 1.57 -6.39
C PHE A 249 16.66 0.35 -7.25
N ALA A 250 16.27 0.35 -8.53
CA ALA A 250 16.43 -0.78 -9.46
C ALA A 250 17.90 -1.19 -9.70
N SER A 251 18.87 -0.36 -9.33
CA SER A 251 20.30 -0.70 -9.38
C SER A 251 20.73 -1.66 -8.27
N VAL A 252 19.99 -1.71 -7.16
CA VAL A 252 20.34 -2.50 -5.97
C VAL A 252 19.27 -3.56 -5.62
N VAL A 253 18.12 -3.58 -6.30
CA VAL A 253 17.07 -4.57 -6.09
C VAL A 253 16.46 -5.03 -7.40
N GLU A 254 16.04 -6.29 -7.45
CA GLU A 254 15.25 -6.80 -8.57
C GLU A 254 13.79 -6.39 -8.43
N LEU A 255 13.21 -5.88 -9.53
CA LEU A 255 11.80 -5.56 -9.63
C LEU A 255 11.06 -6.59 -10.47
N ASP A 256 9.79 -6.83 -10.12
CA ASP A 256 8.87 -7.57 -10.99
C ASP A 256 8.34 -6.67 -12.12
N GLU A 257 7.53 -7.26 -13.02
CA GLU A 257 6.91 -6.54 -14.15
C GLU A 257 5.99 -5.38 -13.74
N LYS A 258 5.55 -5.37 -12.48
CA LYS A 258 4.68 -4.32 -11.91
C LYS A 258 5.46 -3.29 -11.09
N GLY A 259 6.79 -3.45 -10.95
CA GLY A 259 7.67 -2.56 -10.20
C GLY A 259 7.80 -2.87 -8.71
N TYR A 260 7.28 -4.01 -8.23
CA TYR A 260 7.47 -4.46 -6.86
C TYR A 260 8.84 -5.11 -6.67
N ILE A 261 9.47 -4.87 -5.52
CA ILE A 261 10.75 -5.49 -5.17
C ILE A 261 10.53 -6.99 -4.94
N LYS A 262 11.29 -7.82 -5.64
CA LYS A 262 11.22 -9.28 -5.48
C LYS A 262 11.83 -9.68 -4.13
N ALA A 263 11.00 -10.22 -3.25
CA ALA A 263 11.40 -10.80 -1.98
C ALA A 263 10.33 -11.80 -1.51
N ASN A 264 10.74 -12.73 -0.66
CA ASN A 264 9.85 -13.67 0.01
C ASN A 264 9.54 -13.20 1.45
N GLU A 265 8.97 -14.06 2.25
CA GLU A 265 8.60 -13.77 3.64
C GLU A 265 9.79 -13.49 4.57
N SER A 266 11.04 -13.75 4.14
CA SER A 266 12.24 -13.36 4.88
C SER A 266 12.61 -11.88 4.71
N CYS A 267 11.93 -11.14 3.85
CA CYS A 267 12.19 -9.74 3.55
C CYS A 267 13.61 -9.45 3.00
N LYS A 268 14.37 -10.49 2.61
CA LYS A 268 15.70 -10.38 2.01
C LYS A 268 15.59 -10.15 0.51
N THR A 269 16.40 -9.23 -0.01
CA THR A 269 16.58 -9.02 -1.46
C THR A 269 17.74 -9.86 -1.98
N GLN A 270 18.03 -9.80 -3.27
CA GLN A 270 19.20 -10.45 -3.85
C GLN A 270 20.53 -9.80 -3.42
N MET A 271 20.49 -8.53 -2.98
CA MET A 271 21.66 -7.82 -2.48
C MET A 271 21.80 -8.01 -0.97
N SER A 272 22.94 -8.54 -0.54
CA SER A 272 23.26 -8.67 0.88
C SER A 272 23.20 -7.30 1.56
N GLY A 273 22.66 -7.20 2.79
CA GLY A 273 22.53 -5.95 3.53
C GLY A 273 21.42 -5.00 3.04
N VAL A 274 20.69 -5.34 1.97
CA VAL A 274 19.51 -4.59 1.51
C VAL A 274 18.27 -5.46 1.71
N PHE A 275 17.33 -4.94 2.46
CA PHE A 275 16.08 -5.61 2.84
C PHE A 275 14.87 -4.81 2.35
N VAL A 276 13.68 -5.41 2.37
CA VAL A 276 12.46 -4.76 1.94
C VAL A 276 11.29 -5.13 2.85
N ALA A 277 10.43 -4.16 3.16
CA ALA A 277 9.29 -4.35 4.05
C ALA A 277 8.02 -3.66 3.54
N GLY A 278 6.87 -4.28 3.75
CA GLY A 278 5.57 -3.70 3.45
C GLY A 278 5.15 -3.84 1.99
N ASP A 279 4.30 -2.91 1.55
CA ASP A 279 3.56 -3.03 0.30
C ASP A 279 4.39 -2.80 -0.97
N CYS A 280 5.63 -2.35 -0.84
CA CYS A 280 6.56 -2.16 -1.95
C CYS A 280 7.18 -3.47 -2.47
N ARG A 281 7.04 -4.60 -1.76
CA ARG A 281 7.54 -5.91 -2.20
C ARG A 281 6.49 -6.81 -2.84
N THR A 282 6.94 -7.87 -3.50
CA THR A 282 6.08 -8.95 -3.97
C THR A 282 5.44 -9.68 -2.79
N LYS A 283 4.13 -9.65 -2.69
CA LYS A 283 3.33 -10.33 -1.67
C LYS A 283 1.87 -10.47 -2.08
N ALA A 284 1.18 -11.46 -1.52
CA ALA A 284 -0.22 -11.70 -1.82
C ALA A 284 -1.15 -10.73 -1.08
N VAL A 285 -0.86 -10.45 0.19
CA VAL A 285 -1.73 -9.65 1.07
C VAL A 285 -1.03 -8.35 1.46
N ARG A 286 -1.69 -7.22 1.19
CA ARG A 286 -1.27 -5.87 1.56
C ARG A 286 -2.24 -5.32 2.59
N GLN A 287 -1.86 -5.42 3.85
CA GLN A 287 -2.63 -4.98 5.02
C GLN A 287 -1.69 -4.34 6.04
N LEU A 288 -2.24 -3.49 6.90
CA LEU A 288 -1.50 -2.83 7.97
C LEU A 288 -0.72 -3.83 8.84
N THR A 289 -1.37 -4.93 9.21
CA THR A 289 -0.77 -6.02 10.00
C THR A 289 0.42 -6.66 9.28
N THR A 290 0.28 -6.95 7.97
CA THR A 290 1.37 -7.56 7.19
C THR A 290 2.50 -6.58 6.91
N ALA A 291 2.21 -5.28 6.82
CA ALA A 291 3.23 -4.24 6.69
C ALA A 291 4.07 -4.12 7.97
N ALA A 292 3.42 -4.08 9.14
CA ALA A 292 4.09 -4.06 10.43
C ALA A 292 4.93 -5.33 10.67
N SER A 293 4.40 -6.50 10.32
CA SER A 293 5.12 -7.78 10.39
C SER A 293 6.38 -7.78 9.52
N ASP A 294 6.28 -7.33 8.26
CA ASP A 294 7.43 -7.24 7.37
C ASP A 294 8.53 -6.33 7.93
N GLY A 295 8.13 -5.20 8.56
CA GLY A 295 9.08 -4.30 9.21
C GLY A 295 9.89 -5.00 10.30
N ALA A 296 9.23 -5.77 11.16
CA ALA A 296 9.89 -6.55 12.20
C ALA A 296 10.84 -7.60 11.61
N VAL A 297 10.40 -8.35 10.59
CA VAL A 297 11.21 -9.38 9.93
C VAL A 297 12.44 -8.76 9.25
N ALA A 298 12.27 -7.67 8.51
CA ALA A 298 13.36 -6.99 7.81
C ALA A 298 14.38 -6.41 8.79
N ALA A 299 13.93 -5.81 9.90
CA ALA A 299 14.80 -5.27 10.93
C ALA A 299 15.66 -6.34 11.59
N LEU A 300 15.05 -7.46 12.01
CA LEU A 300 15.79 -8.57 12.62
C LEU A 300 16.80 -9.16 11.64
N ALA A 301 16.44 -9.32 10.36
CA ALA A 301 17.35 -9.80 9.33
C ALA A 301 18.51 -8.81 9.07
N ALA A 302 18.24 -7.49 9.10
CA ALA A 302 19.25 -6.45 8.99
C ALA A 302 20.20 -6.46 10.21
N CYS A 303 19.67 -6.56 11.43
CA CYS A 303 20.47 -6.66 12.66
C CYS A 303 21.35 -7.90 12.67
N GLU A 304 20.83 -9.05 12.24
CA GLU A 304 21.62 -10.30 12.08
C GLU A 304 22.74 -10.10 11.05
N TYR A 305 22.46 -9.42 9.92
CA TYR A 305 23.45 -9.13 8.89
C TYR A 305 24.59 -8.28 9.43
N ILE A 306 24.32 -7.24 10.20
CA ILE A 306 25.37 -6.34 10.69
C ILE A 306 26.13 -6.87 11.92
N GLY A 307 25.60 -7.84 12.67
CA GLY A 307 26.24 -8.49 13.84
C GLY A 307 26.04 -7.79 15.15
#